data_de39719e0ef37ab54e300ac01383bd3f
#
_entry.id   de39719e0ef37ab54e300ac01383bd3f
#
_cell.length_a   1.000
_cell.length_b   1.000
_cell.length_c   1.000
_cell.angle_alpha   90.00
_cell.angle_beta   90.00
_cell.angle_gamma   90.00
#
_symmetry.space_group_name_H-M   'P 1'
#
loop_
_entity.id
_entity.type
_entity.pdbx_description
1 polymer ?
#
loop_
_entity_poly.entity_id
_entity_poly.type
_entity_poly.pdbx_seq_one_letter_code
_entity_poly.pdbx_strand_id
1 'polypeptide(L)'
;MGNWKKKGSAPGVPMTTRIEPELVALRKLAEQAAVNRKERVTTAHLLAAIASRPSVAADLLNERRLSDETLLRAARAVTDDENDAVRRAVQRAREIATRMGGAEPGAIHLLIALASDRHTAAHRALDQHGVDLSRLRAAAMSSGLGFVSRRRTLALREIQEEPKRVAAPPSRMPSGTTIPLFPPATEQ
;
A
#
# COMPACT_ATOMS: atom_id res chain seq x y z
N MET A 1 -17.88 28.81 60.06
CA MET A 1 -17.17 27.53 59.72
C MET A 1 -17.79 27.00 58.46
N GLY A 2 -17.23 27.31 57.30
CA GLY A 2 -17.76 27.00 55.99
C GLY A 2 -16.94 25.89 55.32
N ASN A 3 -17.62 24.76 55.07
CA ASN A 3 -17.07 23.53 54.51
C ASN A 3 -16.94 23.65 52.97
N TRP A 4 -15.75 23.89 52.47
CA TRP A 4 -15.47 23.89 51.01
C TRP A 4 -15.30 22.43 50.53
N LYS A 5 -16.38 21.90 49.96
CA LYS A 5 -16.32 20.62 49.20
C LYS A 5 -15.42 20.81 47.97
N LYS A 6 -14.29 20.12 47.93
CA LYS A 6 -13.41 19.99 46.76
C LYS A 6 -14.24 19.34 45.63
N LYS A 7 -14.51 20.09 44.56
CA LYS A 7 -15.04 19.56 43.31
C LYS A 7 -13.98 18.64 42.71
N GLY A 8 -14.32 17.37 42.54
CA GLY A 8 -13.49 16.38 41.89
C GLY A 8 -13.16 16.82 40.46
N SER A 9 -11.88 16.73 40.12
CA SER A 9 -11.38 16.87 38.74
C SER A 9 -12.04 15.82 37.88
N ALA A 10 -12.70 16.25 36.81
CA ALA A 10 -13.23 15.39 35.79
C ALA A 10 -12.09 14.57 35.12
N PRO A 11 -12.31 13.28 34.83
CA PRO A 11 -11.32 12.48 34.13
C PRO A 11 -11.00 13.10 32.77
N GLY A 12 -9.70 13.21 32.50
CA GLY A 12 -9.14 13.89 31.32
C GLY A 12 -9.78 13.38 30.04
N VAL A 13 -10.22 14.34 29.23
CA VAL A 13 -10.61 14.15 27.84
C VAL A 13 -9.50 13.37 27.12
N PRO A 14 -9.78 12.25 26.44
CA PRO A 14 -8.75 11.53 25.72
C PRO A 14 -8.09 12.47 24.73
N MET A 15 -6.76 12.58 24.81
CA MET A 15 -5.97 13.29 23.82
C MET A 15 -6.38 12.77 22.45
N THR A 16 -7.08 13.59 21.67
CA THR A 16 -7.29 13.33 20.24
C THR A 16 -5.90 13.21 19.64
N THR A 17 -5.53 11.99 19.33
CA THR A 17 -4.31 11.67 18.62
C THR A 17 -4.39 12.46 17.30
N ARG A 18 -3.68 13.57 17.23
CA ARG A 18 -3.63 14.41 16.03
C ARG A 18 -3.05 13.54 14.94
N ILE A 19 -3.89 13.05 14.03
CA ILE A 19 -3.46 12.25 12.88
C ILE A 19 -2.49 13.13 12.10
N GLU A 20 -1.24 12.70 12.07
CA GLU A 20 -0.20 13.41 11.35
C GLU A 20 -0.52 13.37 9.84
N PRO A 21 -0.47 14.50 9.12
CA PRO A 21 -0.71 14.49 7.68
C PRO A 21 0.18 13.44 6.99
N GLU A 22 -0.39 12.65 6.10
CA GLU A 22 0.31 11.50 5.48
C GLU A 22 1.65 11.88 4.85
N LEU A 23 1.74 13.04 4.19
CA LEU A 23 3.00 13.53 3.62
C LEU A 23 4.08 13.79 4.66
N VAL A 24 3.71 14.25 5.87
CA VAL A 24 4.68 14.47 6.95
C VAL A 24 5.21 13.15 7.46
N ALA A 25 4.34 12.15 7.61
CA ALA A 25 4.73 10.82 8.01
C ALA A 25 5.65 10.15 6.98
N LEU A 26 5.34 10.26 5.67
CA LEU A 26 6.18 9.75 4.59
C LEU A 26 7.57 10.42 4.56
N ARG A 27 7.61 11.74 4.75
CA ARG A 27 8.87 12.46 4.83
C ARG A 27 9.73 12.00 6.01
N LYS A 28 9.15 11.84 7.20
CA LYS A 28 9.86 11.32 8.37
C LYS A 28 10.42 9.92 8.13
N LEU A 29 9.66 9.04 7.49
CA LEU A 29 10.14 7.70 7.12
C LEU A 29 11.31 7.76 6.14
N ALA A 30 11.26 8.64 5.15
CA ALA A 30 12.36 8.85 4.22
C ALA A 30 13.62 9.38 4.92
N GLU A 31 13.46 10.34 5.85
CA GLU A 31 14.53 10.87 6.68
C GLU A 31 15.15 9.77 7.57
N GLN A 32 14.33 8.94 8.21
CA GLN A 32 14.79 7.81 9.02
C GLN A 32 15.55 6.77 8.18
N ALA A 33 15.04 6.44 7.01
CA ALA A 33 15.70 5.48 6.10
C ALA A 33 17.08 5.99 5.66
N ALA A 34 17.21 7.27 5.34
CA ALA A 34 18.48 7.89 4.97
C ALA A 34 19.46 7.95 6.15
N VAL A 35 19.00 8.35 7.36
CA VAL A 35 19.82 8.37 8.57
C VAL A 35 20.36 6.99 8.92
N ASN A 36 19.51 5.96 8.87
CA ASN A 36 19.92 4.58 9.17
C ASN A 36 21.01 4.08 8.22
N ARG A 37 21.09 4.63 7.03
CA ARG A 37 22.08 4.29 6.01
C ARG A 37 23.26 5.27 5.93
N LYS A 38 23.23 6.33 6.76
CA LYS A 38 24.20 7.43 6.71
C LYS A 38 24.27 8.10 5.35
N GLU A 39 23.13 8.23 4.69
CA GLU A 39 22.96 8.81 3.37
C GLU A 39 22.23 10.15 3.47
N ARG A 40 22.37 10.99 2.45
CA ARG A 40 21.57 12.20 2.30
C ARG A 40 20.16 11.82 1.88
N VAL A 41 19.15 12.50 2.43
CA VAL A 41 17.76 12.31 2.03
C VAL A 41 17.56 12.74 0.57
N THR A 42 17.04 11.83 -0.26
CA THR A 42 16.75 12.05 -1.68
C THR A 42 15.28 11.76 -1.96
N THR A 43 14.82 12.12 -3.15
CA THR A 43 13.47 11.78 -3.61
C THR A 43 13.26 10.27 -3.77
N ALA A 44 14.32 9.49 -4.00
CA ALA A 44 14.26 8.03 -4.00
C ALA A 44 13.94 7.44 -2.62
N HIS A 45 14.38 8.08 -1.53
CA HIS A 45 13.97 7.70 -0.17
C HIS A 45 12.48 7.98 0.08
N LEU A 46 11.92 9.06 -0.50
CA LEU A 46 10.46 9.30 -0.46
C LEU A 46 9.69 8.19 -1.19
N LEU A 47 10.20 7.75 -2.34
CA LEU A 47 9.59 6.66 -3.10
C LEU A 47 9.61 5.34 -2.30
N ALA A 48 10.73 5.03 -1.65
CA ALA A 48 10.84 3.87 -0.75
C ALA A 48 9.90 3.98 0.45
N ALA A 49 9.75 5.17 1.04
CA ALA A 49 8.79 5.41 2.12
C ALA A 49 7.33 5.18 1.68
N ILE A 50 6.97 5.51 0.42
CA ILE A 50 5.66 5.16 -0.14
C ILE A 50 5.50 3.64 -0.21
N ALA A 51 6.50 2.91 -0.72
CA ALA A 51 6.43 1.46 -0.86
C ALA A 51 6.37 0.71 0.48
N SER A 52 6.94 1.29 1.55
CA SER A 52 6.96 0.68 2.89
C SER A 52 5.64 0.77 3.66
N ARG A 53 4.69 1.58 3.22
CA ARG A 53 3.39 1.77 3.89
C ARG A 53 2.23 1.24 3.04
N PRO A 54 1.28 0.51 3.64
CA PRO A 54 0.11 0.04 2.91
C PRO A 54 -0.71 1.24 2.40
N SER A 55 -0.77 1.39 1.09
CA SER A 55 -1.49 2.47 0.39
C SER A 55 -1.72 2.08 -1.06
N VAL A 56 -2.68 2.73 -1.72
CA VAL A 56 -2.91 2.54 -3.16
C VAL A 56 -1.65 2.84 -3.99
N ALA A 57 -0.84 3.81 -3.55
CA ALA A 57 0.44 4.13 -4.19
C ALA A 57 1.46 3.00 -4.05
N ALA A 58 1.54 2.38 -2.86
CA ALA A 58 2.39 1.21 -2.62
C ALA A 58 1.95 0.01 -3.48
N ASP A 59 0.64 -0.22 -3.60
CA ASP A 59 0.11 -1.28 -4.46
C ASP A 59 0.52 -1.10 -5.92
N LEU A 60 0.47 0.14 -6.44
CA LEU A 60 0.92 0.45 -7.79
C LEU A 60 2.43 0.21 -8.01
N LEU A 61 3.24 0.41 -6.98
CA LEU A 61 4.67 0.10 -7.02
C LEU A 61 4.91 -1.42 -6.94
N ASN A 62 4.21 -2.11 -6.05
CA ASN A 62 4.30 -3.56 -5.88
C ASN A 62 3.86 -4.33 -7.13
N GLU A 63 2.82 -3.87 -7.85
CA GLU A 63 2.41 -4.42 -9.15
C GLU A 63 3.56 -4.41 -10.18
N ARG A 64 4.51 -3.51 -10.01
CA ARG A 64 5.71 -3.36 -10.85
C ARG A 64 6.95 -3.97 -10.24
N ARG A 65 6.79 -4.79 -9.19
CA ARG A 65 7.87 -5.47 -8.45
C ARG A 65 8.88 -4.51 -7.82
N LEU A 66 8.44 -3.31 -7.47
CA LEU A 66 9.25 -2.32 -6.77
C LEU A 66 8.98 -2.39 -5.27
N SER A 67 9.85 -3.08 -4.55
CA SER A 67 9.85 -3.08 -3.08
C SER A 67 10.61 -1.86 -2.53
N ASP A 68 10.36 -1.53 -1.27
CA ASP A 68 11.12 -0.51 -0.54
C ASP A 68 12.63 -0.79 -0.54
N GLU A 69 13.04 -2.03 -0.36
CA GLU A 69 14.46 -2.42 -0.39
C GLU A 69 15.09 -2.18 -1.77
N THR A 70 14.38 -2.53 -2.85
CA THR A 70 14.84 -2.29 -4.23
C THR A 70 15.03 -0.81 -4.48
N LEU A 71 14.08 0.00 -4.04
CA LEU A 71 14.11 1.46 -4.20
C LEU A 71 15.19 2.10 -3.33
N LEU A 72 15.41 1.62 -2.11
CA LEU A 72 16.50 2.08 -1.26
C LEU A 72 17.89 1.70 -1.82
N ARG A 73 18.00 0.58 -2.52
CA ARG A 73 19.24 0.22 -3.23
C ARG A 73 19.49 1.17 -4.42
N ALA A 74 18.43 1.48 -5.17
CA ALA A 74 18.51 2.47 -6.24
C ALA A 74 18.84 3.87 -5.72
N ALA A 75 18.37 4.26 -4.53
CA ALA A 75 18.69 5.53 -3.89
C ALA A 75 20.20 5.74 -3.69
N ARG A 76 20.93 4.68 -3.41
CA ARG A 76 22.41 4.73 -3.32
C ARG A 76 23.09 5.00 -4.66
N ALA A 77 22.55 4.44 -5.73
CA ALA A 77 23.14 4.58 -7.07
C ALA A 77 22.84 5.96 -7.69
N VAL A 78 21.75 6.60 -7.25
CA VAL A 78 21.28 7.88 -7.80
C VAL A 78 21.29 8.94 -6.71
N THR A 79 22.44 9.57 -6.50
CA THR A 79 22.66 10.58 -5.44
C THR A 79 22.44 12.02 -5.87
N ASP A 80 22.16 12.28 -7.14
CA ASP A 80 22.20 13.61 -7.76
C ASP A 80 20.91 14.40 -7.60
N ASP A 81 20.24 14.31 -6.48
CA ASP A 81 19.13 15.22 -6.19
C ASP A 81 19.67 16.60 -5.81
N GLU A 82 19.02 17.63 -6.35
CA GLU A 82 19.24 18.99 -5.86
C GLU A 82 18.85 19.13 -4.39
N ASN A 83 19.45 20.08 -3.69
CA ASN A 83 19.28 20.25 -2.23
C ASN A 83 17.81 20.40 -1.80
N ASP A 84 16.95 20.93 -2.64
CA ASP A 84 15.54 21.20 -2.36
C ASP A 84 14.57 20.26 -3.09
N ALA A 85 15.07 19.25 -3.80
CA ALA A 85 14.25 18.31 -4.59
C ALA A 85 13.16 17.64 -3.76
N VAL A 86 13.48 17.21 -2.55
CA VAL A 86 12.51 16.62 -1.60
C VAL A 86 11.41 17.62 -1.25
N ARG A 87 11.77 18.88 -0.96
CA ARG A 87 10.81 19.94 -0.63
C ARG A 87 9.92 20.26 -1.83
N ARG A 88 10.49 20.38 -3.03
CA ARG A 88 9.74 20.61 -4.27
C ARG A 88 8.78 19.46 -4.57
N ALA A 89 9.19 18.21 -4.39
CA ALA A 89 8.32 17.05 -4.59
C ALA A 89 7.10 17.08 -3.65
N VAL A 90 7.30 17.38 -2.38
CA VAL A 90 6.21 17.52 -1.39
C VAL A 90 5.28 18.69 -1.74
N GLN A 91 5.84 19.83 -2.15
CA GLN A 91 5.05 20.99 -2.58
C GLN A 91 4.22 20.66 -3.83
N ARG A 92 4.82 20.02 -4.81
CA ARG A 92 4.13 19.60 -6.03
C ARG A 92 3.01 18.59 -5.75
N ALA A 93 3.21 17.68 -4.78
CA ALA A 93 2.17 16.77 -4.34
C ALA A 93 0.93 17.51 -3.78
N ARG A 94 1.13 18.60 -3.04
CA ARG A 94 0.03 19.46 -2.53
C ARG A 94 -0.72 20.15 -3.67
N GLU A 95 0.01 20.66 -4.65
CA GLU A 95 -0.58 21.30 -5.84
C GLU A 95 -1.41 20.29 -6.66
N ILE A 96 -0.90 19.07 -6.81
CA ILE A 96 -1.62 17.98 -7.49
C ILE A 96 -2.90 17.65 -6.73
N ALA A 97 -2.84 17.49 -5.41
CA ALA A 97 -4.02 17.22 -4.58
C ALA A 97 -5.10 18.31 -4.73
N THR A 98 -4.69 19.58 -4.72
CA THR A 98 -5.60 20.70 -4.95
C THR A 98 -6.26 20.64 -6.33
N ARG A 99 -5.50 20.33 -7.39
CA ARG A 99 -6.03 20.18 -8.76
C ARG A 99 -6.95 18.97 -8.92
N MET A 100 -6.75 17.93 -8.13
CA MET A 100 -7.55 16.71 -8.16
C MET A 100 -8.81 16.76 -7.30
N GLY A 101 -9.22 17.93 -6.85
CA GLY A 101 -10.49 18.13 -6.14
C GLY A 101 -10.35 18.54 -4.68
N GLY A 102 -9.18 19.05 -4.28
CA GLY A 102 -8.96 19.57 -2.93
C GLY A 102 -8.83 18.51 -1.85
N ALA A 103 -8.59 17.25 -2.23
CA ALA A 103 -8.32 16.17 -1.30
C ALA A 103 -7.07 16.47 -0.45
N GLU A 104 -7.02 15.90 0.75
CA GLU A 104 -5.81 15.95 1.56
C GLU A 104 -4.64 15.32 0.79
N PRO A 105 -3.48 15.97 0.72
CA PRO A 105 -2.34 15.45 -0.04
C PRO A 105 -1.79 14.20 0.63
N GLY A 106 -1.76 13.09 -0.11
CA GLY A 106 -1.32 11.77 0.36
C GLY A 106 -0.28 11.12 -0.56
N ALA A 107 0.01 9.84 -0.29
CA ALA A 107 0.99 9.03 -0.99
C ALA A 107 0.81 9.01 -2.51
N ILE A 108 -0.44 8.95 -2.99
CA ILE A 108 -0.75 8.91 -4.42
C ILE A 108 -0.33 10.19 -5.14
N HIS A 109 -0.58 11.35 -4.52
CA HIS A 109 -0.20 12.65 -5.07
C HIS A 109 1.32 12.82 -5.10
N LEU A 110 2.00 12.31 -4.05
CA LEU A 110 3.46 12.29 -3.99
C LEU A 110 4.05 11.38 -5.07
N LEU A 111 3.47 10.20 -5.31
CA LEU A 111 3.90 9.30 -6.37
C LEU A 111 3.79 9.96 -7.76
N ILE A 112 2.68 10.66 -8.03
CA ILE A 112 2.50 11.41 -9.29
C ILE A 112 3.56 12.50 -9.43
N ALA A 113 3.84 13.25 -8.34
CA ALA A 113 4.85 14.30 -8.35
C ALA A 113 6.25 13.75 -8.67
N LEU A 114 6.65 12.64 -7.99
CA LEU A 114 7.94 11.98 -8.18
C LEU A 114 8.10 11.38 -9.58
N ALA A 115 7.05 10.77 -10.12
CA ALA A 115 7.06 10.20 -11.47
C ALA A 115 7.03 11.26 -12.59
N SER A 116 6.70 12.51 -12.27
CA SER A 116 6.59 13.60 -13.26
C SER A 116 7.86 14.43 -13.42
N ASP A 117 8.72 14.45 -12.41
CA ASP A 117 9.93 15.29 -12.42
C ASP A 117 11.15 14.48 -12.85
N ARG A 118 11.60 14.71 -14.09
CA ARG A 118 12.71 13.98 -14.72
C ARG A 118 14.07 14.23 -14.05
N HIS A 119 14.20 15.32 -13.31
CA HIS A 119 15.44 15.71 -12.67
C HIS A 119 15.63 15.09 -11.28
N THR A 120 14.67 14.31 -10.79
CA THR A 120 14.72 13.70 -9.47
C THR A 120 15.36 12.31 -9.47
N ALA A 121 15.98 11.95 -8.35
CA ALA A 121 16.52 10.60 -8.13
C ALA A 121 15.41 9.54 -8.20
N ALA A 122 14.21 9.86 -7.72
CA ALA A 122 13.04 8.97 -7.79
C ALA A 122 12.67 8.62 -9.24
N HIS A 123 12.59 9.62 -10.13
CA HIS A 123 12.28 9.40 -11.54
C HIS A 123 13.33 8.50 -12.19
N ARG A 124 14.62 8.80 -11.97
CA ARG A 124 15.73 8.00 -12.52
C ARG A 124 15.73 6.58 -11.98
N ALA A 125 15.43 6.39 -10.68
CA ALA A 125 15.29 5.06 -10.08
C ALA A 125 14.17 4.24 -10.73
N LEU A 126 13.01 4.84 -10.99
CA LEU A 126 11.91 4.19 -11.70
C LEU A 126 12.26 3.83 -13.13
N ASP A 127 12.94 4.74 -13.85
CA ASP A 127 13.38 4.54 -15.23
C ASP A 127 14.41 3.40 -15.34
N GLN A 128 15.40 3.36 -14.44
CA GLN A 128 16.40 2.28 -14.35
C GLN A 128 15.78 0.89 -14.12
N HIS A 129 14.65 0.84 -13.43
CA HIS A 129 13.88 -0.40 -13.26
C HIS A 129 12.93 -0.71 -14.41
N GLY A 130 13.00 0.04 -15.52
CA GLY A 130 12.19 -0.19 -16.71
C GLY A 130 10.70 0.10 -16.51
N VAL A 131 10.35 0.94 -15.54
CA VAL A 131 8.95 1.29 -15.28
C VAL A 131 8.42 2.24 -16.33
N ASP A 132 7.32 1.88 -16.97
CA ASP A 132 6.58 2.80 -17.82
C ASP A 132 5.96 3.93 -16.97
N LEU A 133 6.66 5.04 -16.90
CA LEU A 133 6.28 6.21 -16.11
C LEU A 133 4.96 6.85 -16.58
N SER A 134 4.64 6.73 -17.86
CA SER A 134 3.39 7.25 -18.40
C SER A 134 2.21 6.42 -17.90
N ARG A 135 2.32 5.11 -17.94
CA ARG A 135 1.33 4.19 -17.39
C ARG A 135 1.22 4.29 -15.87
N LEU A 136 2.35 4.43 -15.17
CA LEU A 136 2.34 4.62 -13.71
C LEU A 136 1.59 5.90 -13.33
N ARG A 137 1.87 7.02 -13.99
CA ARG A 137 1.16 8.30 -13.76
C ARG A 137 -0.33 8.20 -14.07
N ALA A 138 -0.70 7.62 -15.20
CA ALA A 138 -2.10 7.42 -15.57
C ALA A 138 -2.85 6.57 -14.54
N ALA A 139 -2.26 5.46 -14.08
CA ALA A 139 -2.82 4.62 -13.04
C ALA A 139 -2.98 5.36 -11.71
N ALA A 140 -1.95 6.12 -11.30
CA ALA A 140 -1.97 6.92 -10.08
C ALA A 140 -3.04 8.03 -10.14
N MET A 141 -3.17 8.72 -11.26
CA MET A 141 -4.21 9.74 -11.46
C MET A 141 -5.61 9.13 -11.42
N SER A 142 -5.84 8.02 -12.09
CA SER A 142 -7.13 7.32 -12.05
C SER A 142 -7.50 6.87 -10.64
N SER A 143 -6.53 6.39 -9.86
CA SER A 143 -6.74 5.98 -8.47
C SER A 143 -7.01 7.18 -7.56
N GLY A 144 -6.28 8.29 -7.75
CA GLY A 144 -6.45 9.51 -6.95
C GLY A 144 -7.76 10.24 -7.20
N LEU A 145 -8.34 10.12 -8.40
CA LEU A 145 -9.66 10.65 -8.74
C LEU A 145 -10.83 9.75 -8.30
N GLY A 146 -10.55 8.67 -7.53
CA GLY A 146 -11.59 7.77 -7.05
C GLY A 146 -12.13 6.82 -8.13
N PHE A 147 -11.55 6.79 -9.33
CA PHE A 147 -11.80 5.77 -10.34
C PHE A 147 -11.16 4.43 -9.94
N VAL A 148 -11.07 4.17 -8.61
CA VAL A 148 -10.60 2.90 -8.11
C VAL A 148 -11.49 1.82 -8.69
N SER A 149 -10.90 1.05 -9.52
CA SER A 149 -11.44 -0.08 -10.23
C SER A 149 -12.42 -0.85 -9.36
N ARG A 150 -13.72 -0.74 -9.61
CA ARG A 150 -14.79 -1.62 -9.08
C ARG A 150 -14.42 -3.10 -9.19
N ARG A 151 -13.49 -3.44 -10.08
CA ARG A 151 -12.96 -4.79 -10.25
C ARG A 151 -12.23 -5.33 -9.02
N ARG A 152 -11.50 -4.49 -8.26
CA ARG A 152 -10.76 -4.94 -7.06
C ARG A 152 -11.69 -5.17 -5.87
N THR A 153 -12.71 -4.31 -5.71
CA THR A 153 -13.73 -4.50 -4.66
C THR A 153 -14.62 -5.70 -4.93
N LEU A 154 -14.90 -6.02 -6.19
CA LEU A 154 -15.64 -7.23 -6.56
C LEU A 154 -14.83 -8.49 -6.31
N ALA A 155 -13.55 -8.54 -6.69
CA ALA A 155 -12.68 -9.68 -6.44
C ALA A 155 -12.45 -9.96 -4.93
N LEU A 156 -12.32 -8.92 -4.11
CA LEU A 156 -12.21 -9.07 -2.66
C LEU A 156 -13.53 -9.52 -2.02
N ARG A 157 -14.67 -9.10 -2.58
CA ARG A 157 -15.99 -9.53 -2.11
C ARG A 157 -16.29 -10.98 -2.50
N GLU A 158 -15.85 -11.41 -3.67
CA GLU A 158 -15.98 -12.78 -4.16
C GLU A 158 -15.15 -13.78 -3.33
N ILE A 159 -13.98 -13.36 -2.84
CA ILE A 159 -13.14 -14.17 -1.94
C ILE A 159 -13.76 -14.27 -0.52
N GLN A 160 -14.51 -13.27 -0.08
CA GLN A 160 -15.16 -13.26 1.23
C GLN A 160 -16.53 -13.95 1.22
N GLU A 161 -17.17 -14.09 0.06
CA GLU A 161 -18.45 -14.77 -0.13
C GLU A 161 -18.27 -16.22 -0.60
N GLU A 162 -17.16 -16.90 -0.28
CA GLU A 162 -17.09 -18.35 -0.44
C GLU A 162 -18.22 -18.94 0.45
N PRO A 163 -19.27 -19.52 -0.16
CA PRO A 163 -20.40 -19.99 0.61
C PRO A 163 -19.87 -21.07 1.53
N LYS A 164 -20.05 -20.84 2.83
CA LYS A 164 -19.89 -21.83 3.88
C LYS A 164 -20.59 -23.09 3.40
N ARG A 165 -19.82 -24.02 2.81
CA ARG A 165 -20.33 -25.31 2.38
C ARG A 165 -20.96 -25.95 3.58
N VAL A 166 -22.28 -25.86 3.64
CA VAL A 166 -23.09 -26.63 4.57
C VAL A 166 -22.70 -28.08 4.32
N ALA A 167 -22.03 -28.67 5.28
CA ALA A 167 -21.70 -30.10 5.26
C ALA A 167 -23.00 -30.87 5.02
N ALA A 168 -23.09 -31.50 3.87
CA ALA A 168 -24.18 -32.41 3.56
C ALA A 168 -24.17 -33.52 4.61
N PRO A 169 -25.32 -33.89 5.14
CA PRO A 169 -25.40 -34.97 6.10
C PRO A 169 -24.90 -36.28 5.48
N PRO A 170 -24.21 -37.16 6.23
CA PRO A 170 -23.65 -38.39 5.68
C PRO A 170 -24.78 -39.26 5.14
N SER A 171 -24.74 -39.49 3.82
CA SER A 171 -25.66 -40.44 3.16
C SER A 171 -25.47 -41.80 3.78
N ARG A 172 -26.58 -42.32 4.36
CA ARG A 172 -26.70 -43.70 4.83
C ARG A 172 -26.28 -44.65 3.74
N MET A 173 -25.25 -45.46 4.00
CA MET A 173 -24.88 -46.59 3.17
C MET A 173 -26.05 -47.60 3.11
N PRO A 174 -26.47 -48.06 1.97
CA PRO A 174 -27.32 -49.24 1.88
C PRO A 174 -26.46 -50.47 2.13
N SER A 175 -26.80 -51.16 3.25
CA SER A 175 -26.31 -52.51 3.54
C SER A 175 -26.87 -53.49 2.53
N GLY A 176 -26.02 -54.33 1.95
CA GLY A 176 -26.43 -55.60 1.39
C GLY A 176 -26.34 -55.65 -0.17
N THR A 177 -25.21 -56.11 -0.66
CA THR A 177 -25.20 -56.90 -1.93
C THR A 177 -24.17 -58.02 -1.79
N THR A 178 -24.71 -59.17 -1.69
CA THR A 178 -24.10 -60.50 -1.67
C THR A 178 -23.20 -60.67 -2.90
N ILE A 179 -21.96 -61.07 -2.68
CA ILE A 179 -21.00 -61.41 -3.71
C ILE A 179 -21.29 -62.83 -4.17
N PRO A 180 -21.56 -63.14 -5.45
CA PRO A 180 -21.59 -64.50 -5.93
C PRO A 180 -20.20 -65.08 -6.08
N LEU A 181 -20.01 -66.23 -5.48
CA LEU A 181 -18.82 -67.07 -5.55
C LEU A 181 -18.69 -67.66 -6.93
N PHE A 182 -17.63 -67.27 -7.71
CA PHE A 182 -17.29 -67.94 -8.94
C PHE A 182 -16.45 -69.19 -8.71
N PRO A 183 -16.76 -70.32 -9.31
CA PRO A 183 -15.91 -71.52 -9.24
C PRO A 183 -14.67 -71.40 -10.14
N PRO A 184 -13.59 -72.12 -9.85
CA PRO A 184 -12.32 -72.05 -10.57
C PRO A 184 -12.48 -72.76 -11.95
N ALA A 185 -11.93 -72.07 -13.00
CA ALA A 185 -11.80 -72.66 -14.33
C ALA A 185 -10.70 -73.70 -14.33
N THR A 186 -11.06 -74.88 -14.79
CA THR A 186 -10.23 -76.02 -15.06
C THR A 186 -9.38 -75.81 -16.30
N GLU A 187 -8.12 -76.28 -16.23
CA GLU A 187 -7.13 -76.39 -17.29
C GLU A 187 -7.68 -77.20 -18.54
N GLN A 188 -7.34 -76.72 -19.69
CA GLN A 188 -6.76 -77.53 -20.78
C GLN A 188 -6.03 -76.65 -21.76
#